data_e5b36798f9459812723eb44ee93af499
#
_entry.id   e5b36798f9459812723eb44ee93af499
#
_cell.length_a   1.000
_cell.length_b   1.000
_cell.length_c   1.000
_cell.angle_alpha   90.00
_cell.angle_beta   90.00
_cell.angle_gamma   90.00
#
_symmetry.space_group_name_H-M   'P 1'
#
loop_
_entity.id
_entity.type
_entity.pdbx_description
1 polymer ?
#
loop_
_entity_poly.entity_id
_entity_poly.type
_entity_poly.pdbx_seq_one_letter_code
_entity_poly.pdbx_strand_id
1 'polypeptide(L)'
;ASPGASQLVLETSVMARQISGMDWDIKEMIVSTGRPSFGIQAPELQPWYLYKTKRRGAKLKAESNDMAPLASAAPLQEEETKVETTATSYLIGAAKNIHLPGDGTPATVKIAKLSLNADFSLVSMPKYCQSAFLRADCTLKGDAPLAPGTYTSFVDNAFSGRGEMKRFDPGQKISLDLGVDEGMKIERKETQAFHDKTLGNKDRVTYSYEITIENTRNQKALVTIKDQIPLSQDKTINVDLIKTNPEVKPDQDGTLTWAFDLEPHQKNKAVFSFSIIGNHYSQ
;
A
#
# COMPACT_ATOMS: atom_id res chain seq x y z
N ALA A 1 17.84 6.59 -0.70
CA ALA A 1 17.43 7.97 -0.40
C ALA A 1 18.21 8.42 0.82
N SER A 2 18.80 9.58 0.76
CA SER A 2 19.46 10.22 1.91
C SER A 2 18.54 11.28 2.49
N PRO A 3 18.58 11.59 3.79
CA PRO A 3 17.93 12.76 4.35
C PRO A 3 18.39 14.01 3.60
N GLY A 4 17.48 14.68 2.89
CA GLY A 4 17.80 15.80 2.00
C GLY A 4 17.94 15.43 0.52
N ALA A 5 17.85 14.15 0.15
CA ALA A 5 17.71 13.75 -1.24
C ALA A 5 16.34 14.22 -1.79
N SER A 6 16.34 14.70 -3.03
CA SER A 6 15.11 15.06 -3.76
C SER A 6 14.76 14.04 -4.84
N GLN A 7 15.47 12.91 -4.89
CA GLN A 7 15.31 11.91 -5.94
C GLN A 7 15.08 10.51 -5.38
N LEU A 8 14.08 9.85 -5.93
CA LEU A 8 13.80 8.43 -5.80
C LEU A 8 14.18 7.73 -7.11
N VAL A 9 15.00 6.71 -7.05
CA VAL A 9 15.32 5.86 -8.19
C VAL A 9 14.57 4.54 -8.05
N LEU A 10 13.72 4.24 -9.04
CA LEU A 10 13.02 2.97 -9.15
C LEU A 10 13.67 2.12 -10.24
N GLU A 11 14.21 0.98 -9.87
CA GLU A 11 14.67 -0.04 -10.82
C GLU A 11 13.64 -1.17 -10.90
N THR A 12 13.09 -1.39 -12.09
CA THR A 12 12.14 -2.47 -12.34
C THR A 12 12.87 -3.68 -12.85
N SER A 13 12.64 -4.81 -12.21
CA SER A 13 13.19 -6.10 -12.62
C SER A 13 12.08 -7.13 -12.77
N VAL A 14 12.25 -8.07 -13.64
CA VAL A 14 11.40 -9.26 -13.79
C VAL A 14 12.18 -10.51 -13.47
N MET A 15 11.50 -11.47 -12.87
CA MET A 15 12.05 -12.81 -12.69
C MET A 15 11.60 -13.66 -13.88
N ALA A 16 12.57 -14.06 -14.69
CA ALA A 16 12.35 -14.94 -15.84
C ALA A 16 12.84 -16.35 -15.51
N ARG A 17 12.10 -17.36 -15.97
CA ARG A 17 12.43 -18.77 -15.76
C ARG A 17 11.97 -19.58 -16.97
N GLN A 18 12.78 -20.55 -17.37
CA GLN A 18 12.41 -21.51 -18.40
C GLN A 18 12.94 -22.92 -18.05
N ILE A 19 12.29 -23.96 -18.57
CA ILE A 19 12.61 -25.38 -18.28
C ILE A 19 12.62 -26.16 -19.62
N SER A 20 13.41 -25.67 -20.59
CA SER A 20 13.50 -26.35 -21.90
C SER A 20 14.63 -27.39 -21.98
N GLY A 21 15.48 -27.45 -20.97
CA GLY A 21 16.69 -28.26 -20.98
C GLY A 21 17.85 -27.67 -21.77
N MET A 22 17.68 -26.48 -22.37
CA MET A 22 18.73 -25.76 -23.09
C MET A 22 18.78 -24.32 -22.62
N ASP A 23 19.97 -23.77 -22.50
CA ASP A 23 20.18 -22.39 -22.15
C ASP A 23 19.79 -21.46 -23.30
N TRP A 24 19.16 -20.31 -22.99
CA TRP A 24 18.77 -19.33 -23.99
C TRP A 24 19.61 -18.07 -23.87
N ASP A 25 20.29 -17.71 -24.97
CA ASP A 25 20.93 -16.40 -25.12
C ASP A 25 20.03 -15.48 -25.92
N ILE A 26 19.27 -14.64 -25.19
CA ILE A 26 18.24 -13.78 -25.74
C ILE A 26 18.85 -12.42 -26.08
N LYS A 27 18.79 -12.04 -27.36
CA LYS A 27 19.30 -10.74 -27.82
C LYS A 27 18.49 -9.57 -27.26
N GLU A 28 17.17 -9.73 -27.21
CA GLU A 28 16.26 -8.72 -26.67
C GLU A 28 15.02 -9.36 -26.05
N MET A 29 14.67 -8.92 -24.85
CA MET A 29 13.46 -9.32 -24.14
C MET A 29 12.61 -8.08 -23.89
N ILE A 30 11.37 -8.11 -24.32
CA ILE A 30 10.39 -7.05 -24.14
C ILE A 30 9.34 -7.51 -23.14
N VAL A 31 9.01 -6.68 -22.16
CA VAL A 31 8.02 -6.99 -21.13
C VAL A 31 6.86 -6.00 -21.24
N SER A 32 5.65 -6.52 -21.40
CA SER A 32 4.45 -5.73 -21.53
C SER A 32 3.35 -6.17 -20.56
N THR A 33 2.35 -5.31 -20.38
CA THR A 33 1.15 -5.63 -19.57
C THR A 33 0.15 -6.50 -20.34
N GLY A 34 0.40 -6.78 -21.61
CA GLY A 34 -0.48 -7.58 -22.46
C GLY A 34 -0.73 -8.96 -21.85
N ARG A 35 -1.98 -9.30 -21.70
CA ARG A 35 -2.41 -10.66 -21.34
C ARG A 35 -3.07 -11.27 -22.56
N PRO A 36 -2.44 -12.24 -23.23
CA PRO A 36 -3.12 -12.98 -24.27
C PRO A 36 -4.39 -13.61 -23.66
N SER A 37 -5.55 -13.27 -24.19
CA SER A 37 -6.81 -13.86 -23.76
C SER A 37 -7.42 -14.65 -24.91
N PHE A 38 -7.82 -15.87 -24.63
CA PHE A 38 -8.65 -16.66 -25.54
C PHE A 38 -10.10 -16.18 -25.35
N GLY A 39 -10.66 -15.55 -26.38
CA GLY A 39 -12.01 -14.98 -26.36
C GLY A 39 -12.00 -13.47 -26.15
N ILE A 40 -12.16 -12.77 -27.25
CA ILE A 40 -12.12 -11.29 -27.31
C ILE A 40 -13.54 -10.66 -27.32
N GLN A 41 -14.56 -11.43 -26.97
CA GLN A 41 -15.91 -10.90 -26.89
C GLN A 41 -16.15 -10.26 -25.53
N ALA A 42 -16.59 -9.02 -25.55
CA ALA A 42 -17.07 -8.36 -24.34
C ALA A 42 -18.33 -9.09 -23.83
N PRO A 43 -18.45 -9.32 -22.51
CA PRO A 43 -19.66 -9.89 -21.97
C PRO A 43 -20.85 -8.96 -22.18
N GLU A 44 -22.00 -9.51 -22.61
CA GLU A 44 -23.24 -8.78 -22.72
C GLU A 44 -23.97 -8.74 -21.37
N LEU A 45 -24.47 -7.55 -21.03
CA LEU A 45 -25.31 -7.40 -19.83
C LEU A 45 -26.65 -8.09 -20.05
N GLN A 46 -26.93 -9.10 -19.22
CA GLN A 46 -28.24 -9.71 -19.16
C GLN A 46 -29.15 -8.91 -18.21
N PRO A 47 -30.47 -8.81 -18.49
CA PRO A 47 -31.38 -8.12 -17.59
C PRO A 47 -31.37 -8.73 -16.19
N TRP A 48 -31.12 -7.89 -15.18
CA TRP A 48 -31.12 -8.33 -13.78
C TRP A 48 -32.52 -8.17 -13.18
N TYR A 49 -33.24 -9.29 -13.02
CA TYR A 49 -34.56 -9.29 -12.44
C TYR A 49 -34.50 -9.48 -10.91
N LEU A 50 -35.17 -8.60 -10.17
CA LEU A 50 -35.37 -8.76 -8.74
C LEU A 50 -36.62 -9.56 -8.48
N TYR A 51 -36.50 -10.71 -7.81
CA TYR A 51 -37.62 -11.55 -7.39
C TYR A 51 -37.82 -11.41 -5.89
N LYS A 52 -39.09 -11.27 -5.48
CA LYS A 52 -39.49 -11.27 -4.08
C LYS A 52 -39.37 -12.67 -3.50
N THR A 53 -38.30 -12.96 -2.78
CA THR A 53 -38.08 -14.26 -2.14
C THR A 53 -39.02 -14.44 -0.95
N LYS A 54 -40.01 -15.37 -1.05
CA LYS A 54 -40.66 -15.91 0.13
C LYS A 54 -39.68 -16.82 0.86
N ARG A 55 -39.35 -16.49 2.11
CA ARG A 55 -38.49 -17.33 2.96
C ARG A 55 -39.07 -18.74 3.08
N ARG A 56 -38.50 -19.70 2.39
CA ARG A 56 -38.60 -21.12 2.69
C ARG A 56 -37.20 -21.59 3.07
N GLY A 57 -37.04 -22.07 4.28
CA GLY A 57 -35.82 -22.70 4.71
C GLY A 57 -35.51 -23.93 3.89
N ALA A 58 -34.41 -23.94 3.18
CA ALA A 58 -33.86 -25.12 2.52
C ALA A 58 -32.35 -25.16 2.73
N LYS A 59 -31.90 -26.30 3.23
CA LYS A 59 -30.48 -26.65 3.37
C LYS A 59 -29.84 -26.73 1.98
N LEU A 60 -28.79 -25.95 1.74
CA LEU A 60 -27.97 -26.06 0.55
C LEU A 60 -26.92 -27.17 0.72
N LYS A 61 -27.03 -28.18 -0.15
CA LYS A 61 -25.90 -29.08 -0.44
C LYS A 61 -25.01 -28.41 -1.46
N ALA A 62 -23.72 -28.31 -1.15
CA ALA A 62 -22.72 -27.87 -2.09
C ALA A 62 -22.32 -29.05 -3.00
N GLU A 63 -22.49 -28.89 -4.28
CA GLU A 63 -21.85 -29.73 -5.30
C GLU A 63 -20.67 -28.96 -5.91
N SER A 64 -19.50 -29.54 -5.79
CA SER A 64 -18.26 -29.06 -6.40
C SER A 64 -18.15 -29.60 -7.82
N ASN A 65 -18.05 -28.71 -8.80
CA ASN A 65 -17.67 -29.09 -10.16
C ASN A 65 -16.21 -28.83 -10.38
N ASP A 66 -15.42 -29.88 -10.47
CA ASP A 66 -14.08 -29.90 -11.00
C ASP A 66 -14.11 -29.72 -12.52
N MET A 67 -13.45 -28.69 -13.01
CA MET A 67 -13.08 -28.59 -14.43
C MET A 67 -11.56 -28.61 -14.59
N ALA A 68 -11.07 -29.64 -15.24
CA ALA A 68 -9.68 -29.84 -15.63
C ALA A 68 -9.26 -28.88 -16.76
N PRO A 69 -7.99 -28.46 -16.82
CA PRO A 69 -7.49 -27.63 -17.92
C PRO A 69 -7.02 -28.49 -19.10
N LEU A 70 -7.48 -28.17 -20.29
CA LEU A 70 -6.95 -28.66 -21.55
C LEU A 70 -5.83 -27.76 -22.06
N ALA A 71 -4.64 -28.32 -22.17
CA ALA A 71 -3.50 -27.72 -22.83
C ALA A 71 -3.56 -28.01 -24.34
N SER A 72 -3.35 -26.96 -25.14
CA SER A 72 -2.99 -27.13 -26.56
C SER A 72 -2.03 -26.04 -26.96
N ALA A 73 -0.84 -26.44 -27.39
CA ALA A 73 0.19 -25.60 -27.95
C ALA A 73 0.04 -25.51 -29.48
N ALA A 74 0.17 -24.33 -30.06
CA ALA A 74 0.34 -24.13 -31.50
C ALA A 74 1.51 -23.15 -31.77
N PRO A 75 2.23 -23.29 -32.89
CA PRO A 75 3.55 -22.72 -33.07
C PRO A 75 3.55 -21.26 -33.46
N LEU A 76 4.58 -20.54 -32.96
CA LEU A 76 4.89 -19.14 -33.24
C LEU A 76 5.53 -18.97 -34.63
N GLN A 77 5.02 -18.08 -35.44
CA GLN A 77 5.68 -17.50 -36.58
C GLN A 77 6.42 -16.22 -36.16
N GLU A 78 7.68 -16.11 -36.59
CA GLU A 78 8.48 -14.89 -36.41
C GLU A 78 8.00 -13.79 -37.33
N GLU A 79 7.62 -12.65 -36.75
CA GLU A 79 7.57 -11.36 -37.45
C GLU A 79 8.39 -10.33 -36.68
N GLU A 80 9.28 -9.63 -37.39
CA GLU A 80 10.07 -8.52 -36.85
C GLU A 80 9.13 -7.39 -36.41
N THR A 81 9.00 -7.17 -35.11
CA THR A 81 8.08 -6.16 -34.57
C THR A 81 8.85 -4.91 -34.19
N LYS A 82 8.63 -3.83 -34.92
CA LYS A 82 8.82 -2.46 -34.42
C LYS A 82 7.96 -2.30 -33.18
N VAL A 83 8.59 -1.81 -32.09
CA VAL A 83 7.91 -1.56 -30.81
C VAL A 83 6.93 -0.41 -30.98
N GLU A 84 5.69 -0.72 -31.32
CA GLU A 84 4.56 0.21 -31.26
C GLU A 84 3.70 -0.16 -30.07
N THR A 85 3.32 0.87 -29.28
CA THR A 85 2.36 0.75 -28.19
C THR A 85 1.06 0.22 -28.77
N THR A 86 0.73 -1.04 -28.52
CA THR A 86 -0.56 -1.57 -28.97
C THR A 86 -1.69 -0.95 -28.15
N ALA A 87 -2.85 -0.71 -28.79
CA ALA A 87 -4.01 -0.03 -28.19
C ALA A 87 -4.50 -0.64 -26.87
N THR A 88 -4.06 -1.84 -26.51
CA THR A 88 -4.54 -2.62 -25.36
C THR A 88 -3.46 -3.02 -24.34
N SER A 89 -2.19 -2.68 -24.57
CA SER A 89 -1.09 -3.02 -23.67
C SER A 89 -0.01 -1.96 -23.61
N TYR A 90 0.66 -1.86 -22.47
CA TYR A 90 1.78 -0.94 -22.27
C TYR A 90 3.09 -1.72 -22.22
N LEU A 91 4.13 -1.16 -22.83
CA LEU A 91 5.49 -1.62 -22.66
C LEU A 91 5.97 -1.22 -21.25
N ILE A 92 6.36 -2.21 -20.44
CA ILE A 92 6.92 -1.95 -19.11
C ILE A 92 8.41 -1.67 -19.19
N GLY A 93 9.11 -2.40 -20.07
CA GLY A 93 10.54 -2.23 -20.29
C GLY A 93 11.12 -3.32 -21.19
N ALA A 94 12.37 -3.16 -21.50
CA ALA A 94 13.13 -4.10 -22.33
C ALA A 94 14.55 -4.33 -21.78
N ALA A 95 15.11 -5.49 -22.05
CA ALA A 95 16.49 -5.81 -21.70
C ALA A 95 17.17 -6.55 -22.85
N LYS A 96 18.49 -6.41 -22.96
CA LYS A 96 19.29 -7.00 -24.04
C LYS A 96 20.36 -7.93 -23.50
N ASN A 97 20.76 -8.90 -24.33
CA ASN A 97 21.85 -9.87 -24.04
C ASN A 97 21.64 -10.61 -22.73
N ILE A 98 20.49 -11.29 -22.60
CA ILE A 98 20.07 -12.01 -21.40
C ILE A 98 20.38 -13.48 -21.60
N HIS A 99 21.02 -14.06 -20.60
CA HIS A 99 21.20 -15.49 -20.48
C HIS A 99 20.15 -16.09 -19.53
N LEU A 100 19.34 -17.04 -20.01
CA LEU A 100 18.37 -17.79 -19.22
C LEU A 100 18.73 -19.25 -19.16
N PRO A 101 19.12 -19.81 -17.99
CA PRO A 101 19.41 -21.22 -17.82
C PRO A 101 18.19 -22.09 -18.15
N GLY A 102 18.46 -23.23 -18.78
CA GLY A 102 17.44 -24.21 -19.19
C GLY A 102 16.99 -25.18 -18.12
N ASP A 103 17.59 -25.11 -16.94
CA ASP A 103 17.38 -26.03 -15.80
C ASP A 103 16.26 -25.59 -14.83
N GLY A 104 15.61 -24.47 -15.11
CA GLY A 104 14.58 -23.87 -14.23
C GLY A 104 15.11 -22.92 -13.18
N THR A 105 16.41 -22.62 -13.19
CA THR A 105 16.97 -21.58 -12.32
C THR A 105 16.41 -20.20 -12.71
N PRO A 106 15.82 -19.45 -11.76
CA PRO A 106 15.27 -18.12 -12.06
C PRO A 106 16.40 -17.11 -12.25
N ALA A 107 16.30 -16.30 -13.30
CA ALA A 107 17.17 -15.15 -13.56
C ALA A 107 16.42 -13.84 -13.31
N THR A 108 17.04 -12.92 -12.58
CA THR A 108 16.48 -11.57 -12.37
C THR A 108 17.02 -10.63 -13.44
N VAL A 109 16.13 -10.11 -14.25
CA VAL A 109 16.46 -9.24 -15.38
C VAL A 109 15.96 -7.83 -15.11
N LYS A 110 16.88 -6.84 -15.13
CA LYS A 110 16.54 -5.42 -15.03
C LYS A 110 15.98 -4.95 -16.38
N ILE A 111 14.78 -4.37 -16.36
CA ILE A 111 14.05 -3.97 -17.57
C ILE A 111 13.83 -2.47 -17.71
N ALA A 112 13.79 -1.73 -16.60
CA ALA A 112 13.62 -0.29 -16.60
C ALA A 112 14.27 0.36 -15.40
N LYS A 113 14.67 1.63 -15.55
CA LYS A 113 15.12 2.50 -14.48
C LYS A 113 14.45 3.86 -14.63
N LEU A 114 13.82 4.32 -13.55
CA LEU A 114 13.07 5.57 -13.52
C LEU A 114 13.59 6.43 -12.36
N SER A 115 13.92 7.68 -12.63
CA SER A 115 14.29 8.66 -11.62
C SER A 115 13.15 9.66 -11.44
N LEU A 116 12.62 9.76 -10.23
CA LEU A 116 11.50 10.62 -9.86
C LEU A 116 11.94 11.64 -8.82
N ASN A 117 11.46 12.87 -8.95
CA ASN A 117 11.54 13.81 -7.84
C ASN A 117 10.55 13.35 -6.76
N ALA A 118 11.01 13.25 -5.53
CA ALA A 118 10.22 12.80 -4.41
C ALA A 118 10.42 13.71 -3.20
N ASP A 119 9.34 13.90 -2.46
CA ASP A 119 9.34 14.52 -1.16
C ASP A 119 9.45 13.42 -0.09
N PHE A 120 10.46 13.53 0.76
CA PHE A 120 10.71 12.56 1.82
C PHE A 120 10.20 13.09 3.15
N SER A 121 9.44 12.27 3.86
CA SER A 121 8.87 12.58 5.16
C SER A 121 8.93 11.38 6.10
N LEU A 122 8.86 11.64 7.40
CA LEU A 122 8.69 10.60 8.40
C LEU A 122 7.20 10.52 8.77
N VAL A 123 6.66 9.32 8.76
CA VAL A 123 5.26 9.07 9.13
C VAL A 123 5.19 7.97 10.17
N SER A 124 4.35 8.16 11.19
CA SER A 124 4.09 7.13 12.19
C SER A 124 2.61 6.99 12.47
N MET A 125 2.20 5.76 12.73
CA MET A 125 0.86 5.39 13.17
C MET A 125 0.97 4.58 14.48
N PRO A 126 1.19 5.26 15.62
CA PRO A 126 1.57 4.60 16.89
C PRO A 126 0.50 3.65 17.43
N LYS A 127 -0.75 3.79 16.98
CA LYS A 127 -1.83 2.84 17.28
C LYS A 127 -1.51 1.42 16.81
N TYR A 128 -0.78 1.27 15.70
CA TYR A 128 -0.43 -0.03 15.10
C TYR A 128 1.03 -0.40 15.32
N CYS A 129 1.93 0.56 15.18
CA CYS A 129 3.37 0.36 15.33
C CYS A 129 4.02 1.64 15.86
N GLN A 130 4.75 1.51 16.98
CA GLN A 130 5.42 2.64 17.64
C GLN A 130 6.78 2.97 16.98
N SER A 131 6.80 2.97 15.66
CA SER A 131 7.97 3.31 14.84
C SER A 131 7.62 4.39 13.83
N ALA A 132 8.59 5.19 13.43
CA ALA A 132 8.47 6.06 12.28
C ALA A 132 8.94 5.34 11.03
N PHE A 133 8.34 5.65 9.90
CA PHE A 133 8.69 5.13 8.58
C PHE A 133 9.14 6.27 7.69
N LEU A 134 10.25 6.08 7.00
CA LEU A 134 10.66 7.00 5.94
C LEU A 134 9.73 6.75 4.73
N ARG A 135 9.04 7.79 4.28
CA ARG A 135 8.12 7.78 3.15
C ARG A 135 8.63 8.67 2.04
N ALA A 136 8.53 8.18 0.83
CA ALA A 136 8.74 8.95 -0.39
C ALA A 136 7.41 9.18 -1.10
N ASP A 137 7.04 10.43 -1.26
CA ASP A 137 5.87 10.86 -2.02
C ASP A 137 6.32 11.46 -3.35
N CYS A 138 5.86 10.90 -4.47
CA CYS A 138 6.23 11.36 -5.81
C CYS A 138 5.05 11.23 -6.78
N THR A 139 5.21 11.78 -7.98
CA THR A 139 4.25 11.60 -9.07
C THR A 139 4.91 10.79 -10.16
N LEU A 140 4.23 9.76 -10.65
CA LEU A 140 4.72 8.94 -11.76
C LEU A 140 4.79 9.79 -13.04
N LYS A 141 5.99 9.96 -13.55
CA LYS A 141 6.26 10.62 -14.84
C LYS A 141 6.55 9.57 -15.88
N GLY A 142 6.18 9.85 -17.12
CA GLY A 142 6.36 8.95 -18.27
C GLY A 142 5.03 8.44 -18.79
N ASP A 143 5.07 7.58 -19.80
CA ASP A 143 3.89 7.11 -20.53
C ASP A 143 3.49 5.67 -20.15
N ALA A 144 4.34 4.96 -19.40
CA ALA A 144 4.11 3.59 -19.01
C ALA A 144 3.68 3.49 -17.53
N PRO A 145 2.72 2.60 -17.20
CA PRO A 145 2.34 2.33 -15.82
C PRO A 145 3.43 1.53 -15.10
N LEU A 146 3.50 1.69 -13.78
CA LEU A 146 4.23 0.77 -12.92
C LEU A 146 3.35 -0.45 -12.63
N ALA A 147 3.87 -1.64 -12.91
CA ALA A 147 3.18 -2.89 -12.61
C ALA A 147 3.11 -3.14 -11.09
N PRO A 148 2.07 -3.83 -10.60
CA PRO A 148 2.03 -4.25 -9.22
C PRO A 148 3.12 -5.29 -8.94
N GLY A 149 3.64 -5.29 -7.72
CA GLY A 149 4.67 -6.24 -7.31
C GLY A 149 5.29 -5.92 -5.97
N THR A 150 6.25 -6.73 -5.57
CA THR A 150 7.06 -6.45 -4.38
C THR A 150 8.19 -5.49 -4.72
N TYR A 151 8.52 -4.59 -3.82
CA TYR A 151 9.71 -3.76 -3.93
C TYR A 151 10.64 -3.97 -2.76
N THR A 152 11.92 -3.76 -3.01
CA THR A 152 12.98 -3.74 -2.00
C THR A 152 13.53 -2.32 -1.96
N SER A 153 13.56 -1.74 -0.78
CA SER A 153 14.05 -0.38 -0.57
C SER A 153 15.48 -0.38 -0.06
N PHE A 154 16.24 0.58 -0.54
CA PHE A 154 17.60 0.90 -0.09
C PHE A 154 17.68 2.37 0.25
N VAL A 155 18.17 2.68 1.44
CA VAL A 155 18.44 4.03 1.91
C VAL A 155 19.94 4.12 2.14
N ASP A 156 20.60 5.13 1.53
CA ASP A 156 22.07 5.29 1.60
C ASP A 156 22.86 4.02 1.23
N ASN A 157 22.39 3.30 0.19
CA ASN A 157 22.92 2.02 -0.29
C ASN A 157 22.81 0.85 0.70
N ALA A 158 22.16 1.04 1.84
CA ALA A 158 21.85 -0.04 2.76
C ALA A 158 20.42 -0.56 2.53
N PHE A 159 20.24 -1.87 2.63
CA PHE A 159 18.91 -2.48 2.62
C PHE A 159 18.08 -1.93 3.79
N SER A 160 16.89 -1.42 3.50
CA SER A 160 16.02 -0.82 4.51
C SER A 160 14.71 -1.59 4.72
N GLY A 161 14.17 -2.22 3.67
CA GLY A 161 12.94 -2.98 3.83
C GLY A 161 12.40 -3.58 2.53
N ARG A 162 11.27 -4.24 2.66
CA ARG A 162 10.46 -4.74 1.54
C ARG A 162 9.01 -4.35 1.73
N GLY A 163 8.34 -4.05 0.61
CA GLY A 163 6.93 -3.73 0.61
C GLY A 163 6.23 -4.25 -0.63
N GLU A 164 4.94 -4.06 -0.68
CA GLU A 164 4.12 -4.35 -1.84
C GLU A 164 3.65 -3.05 -2.49
N MET A 165 3.66 -3.03 -3.79
CA MET A 165 3.23 -1.90 -4.60
C MET A 165 2.07 -2.33 -5.47
N LYS A 166 1.00 -1.55 -5.46
CA LYS A 166 -0.09 -1.69 -6.42
C LYS A 166 0.30 -1.11 -7.79
N ARG A 167 -0.52 -1.34 -8.80
CA ARG A 167 -0.37 -0.66 -10.08
C ARG A 167 -0.52 0.85 -9.90
N PHE A 168 0.34 1.61 -10.55
CA PHE A 168 0.22 3.07 -10.69
C PHE A 168 0.24 3.44 -12.16
N ASP A 169 -0.71 4.27 -12.55
CA ASP A 169 -0.79 4.80 -13.91
C ASP A 169 -0.03 6.15 -14.02
N PRO A 170 0.40 6.55 -15.22
CA PRO A 170 1.04 7.83 -15.44
C PRO A 170 0.25 9.00 -14.84
N GLY A 171 0.94 9.93 -14.21
CA GLY A 171 0.34 11.09 -13.53
C GLY A 171 -0.22 10.82 -12.13
N GLN A 172 -0.28 9.57 -11.67
CA GLN A 172 -0.73 9.26 -10.32
C GLN A 172 0.32 9.58 -9.27
N LYS A 173 -0.15 9.96 -8.08
CA LYS A 173 0.69 10.11 -6.89
C LYS A 173 1.03 8.73 -6.33
N ILE A 174 2.30 8.54 -6.00
CA ILE A 174 2.87 7.35 -5.42
C ILE A 174 3.40 7.70 -4.04
N SER A 175 3.02 6.92 -3.04
CA SER A 175 3.60 6.98 -1.69
C SER A 175 4.22 5.62 -1.38
N LEU A 176 5.53 5.59 -1.15
CA LEU A 176 6.27 4.37 -0.83
C LEU A 176 6.92 4.51 0.54
N ASP A 177 6.68 3.53 1.40
CA ASP A 177 7.37 3.43 2.68
C ASP A 177 8.70 2.72 2.45
N LEU A 178 9.79 3.41 2.78
CA LEU A 178 11.16 2.96 2.47
C LEU A 178 11.82 2.17 3.61
N GLY A 179 11.17 2.09 4.76
CA GLY A 179 11.64 1.34 5.90
C GLY A 179 11.49 2.10 7.22
N VAL A 180 11.82 1.43 8.31
CA VAL A 180 11.76 1.98 9.66
C VAL A 180 12.91 2.97 9.86
N ASP A 181 12.60 4.06 10.51
CA ASP A 181 13.56 5.08 10.91
C ASP A 181 13.93 4.93 12.39
N GLU A 182 15.16 4.52 12.65
CA GLU A 182 15.70 4.30 13.99
C GLU A 182 15.99 5.62 14.75
N GLY A 183 16.02 6.73 14.05
CA GLY A 183 16.32 8.05 14.64
C GLY A 183 15.12 8.73 15.29
N MET A 184 13.94 8.08 15.24
CA MET A 184 12.74 8.58 15.90
C MET A 184 12.26 7.57 16.95
N LYS A 185 12.17 8.03 18.20
CA LYS A 185 11.56 7.23 19.28
C LYS A 185 10.13 7.69 19.50
N ILE A 186 9.19 6.77 19.35
CA ILE A 186 7.75 7.04 19.46
C ILE A 186 7.15 6.09 20.47
N GLU A 187 6.33 6.62 21.37
CA GLU A 187 5.64 5.86 22.37
C GLU A 187 4.19 6.32 22.48
N ARG A 188 3.24 5.38 22.44
CA ARG A 188 1.81 5.63 22.66
C ARG A 188 1.36 4.95 23.92
N LYS A 189 0.75 5.72 24.82
CA LYS A 189 0.21 5.22 26.09
C LYS A 189 -1.25 5.62 26.24
N GLU A 190 -2.05 4.69 26.70
CA GLU A 190 -3.35 5.01 27.28
C GLU A 190 -3.13 5.56 28.68
N THR A 191 -3.55 6.80 28.90
CA THR A 191 -3.35 7.48 30.17
C THR A 191 -4.57 7.37 31.07
N GLN A 192 -5.75 7.19 30.49
CA GLN A 192 -7.00 7.05 31.24
C GLN A 192 -8.04 6.31 30.42
N ALA A 193 -8.76 5.38 31.09
CA ALA A 193 -10.04 4.86 30.64
C ALA A 193 -11.04 5.05 31.78
N PHE A 194 -12.10 5.83 31.56
CA PHE A 194 -13.09 6.15 32.58
C PHE A 194 -14.48 5.76 32.11
N HIS A 195 -15.20 5.01 32.96
CA HIS A 195 -16.57 4.57 32.71
C HIS A 195 -17.53 5.32 33.61
N ASP A 196 -18.53 5.96 33.05
CA ASP A 196 -19.64 6.59 33.74
C ASP A 196 -20.96 6.35 33.00
N LYS A 197 -22.05 6.85 33.57
CA LYS A 197 -23.37 6.84 32.95
C LYS A 197 -23.84 8.28 32.68
N THR A 198 -24.43 8.46 31.53
CA THR A 198 -25.09 9.75 31.22
C THR A 198 -26.41 9.90 32.01
N LEU A 199 -26.94 11.12 32.08
CA LEU A 199 -28.25 11.38 32.68
C LEU A 199 -29.40 10.58 32.06
N GLY A 200 -29.22 10.06 30.82
CA GLY A 200 -30.15 9.15 30.13
C GLY A 200 -29.86 7.66 30.34
N ASN A 201 -29.08 7.30 31.37
CA ASN A 201 -28.68 5.91 31.69
C ASN A 201 -27.91 5.16 30.56
N LYS A 202 -27.36 5.90 29.59
CA LYS A 202 -26.44 5.31 28.58
C LYS A 202 -25.04 5.22 29.16
N ASP A 203 -24.34 4.16 28.81
CA ASP A 203 -22.94 4.00 29.19
C ASP A 203 -22.08 5.00 28.40
N ARG A 204 -21.14 5.65 29.12
CA ARG A 204 -20.12 6.51 28.55
C ARG A 204 -18.76 5.95 28.91
N VAL A 205 -17.91 5.76 27.92
CA VAL A 205 -16.51 5.40 28.14
C VAL A 205 -15.64 6.49 27.54
N THR A 206 -14.77 7.06 28.36
CA THR A 206 -13.81 8.09 27.94
C THR A 206 -12.42 7.49 27.90
N TYR A 207 -11.74 7.64 26.79
CA TYR A 207 -10.37 7.22 26.56
C TYR A 207 -9.46 8.44 26.39
N SER A 208 -8.28 8.37 26.97
CA SER A 208 -7.24 9.40 26.84
C SER A 208 -5.91 8.75 26.49
N TYR A 209 -5.23 9.32 25.51
CA TYR A 209 -3.96 8.81 25.01
C TYR A 209 -2.90 9.91 24.98
N GLU A 210 -1.69 9.55 25.28
CA GLU A 210 -0.50 10.38 25.11
C GLU A 210 0.45 9.70 24.11
N ILE A 211 0.88 10.43 23.10
CA ILE A 211 1.91 10.02 22.16
C ILE A 211 3.13 10.88 22.41
N THR A 212 4.24 10.26 22.78
CA THR A 212 5.51 10.92 22.95
C THR A 212 6.37 10.69 21.71
N ILE A 213 6.99 11.75 21.21
CA ILE A 213 7.84 11.74 20.02
C ILE A 213 9.19 12.35 20.40
N GLU A 214 10.28 11.67 20.11
CA GLU A 214 11.63 12.13 20.40
C GLU A 214 12.52 11.93 19.17
N ASN A 215 13.15 13.02 18.71
CA ASN A 215 14.17 12.99 17.68
C ASN A 215 15.51 12.66 18.34
N THR A 216 16.05 11.47 18.11
CA THR A 216 17.35 11.06 18.69
C THR A 216 18.55 11.43 17.82
N ARG A 217 18.30 12.06 16.67
CA ARG A 217 19.33 12.45 15.69
C ARG A 217 19.98 13.77 16.04
N ASN A 218 21.15 13.99 15.44
CA ASN A 218 21.86 15.29 15.45
C ASN A 218 21.36 16.25 14.37
N GLN A 219 20.24 15.93 13.69
CA GLN A 219 19.65 16.73 12.63
C GLN A 219 18.16 16.94 12.90
N LYS A 220 17.65 18.05 12.42
CA LYS A 220 16.23 18.37 12.44
C LYS A 220 15.41 17.35 11.66
N ALA A 221 14.23 17.00 12.15
CA ALA A 221 13.35 16.04 11.53
C ALA A 221 11.89 16.51 11.53
N LEU A 222 11.24 16.42 10.38
CA LEU A 222 9.81 16.62 10.25
C LEU A 222 9.12 15.24 10.30
N VAL A 223 8.23 15.05 11.28
CA VAL A 223 7.48 13.79 11.44
C VAL A 223 5.99 14.06 11.49
N THR A 224 5.23 13.28 10.73
CA THR A 224 3.78 13.26 10.76
C THR A 224 3.30 12.09 11.60
N ILE A 225 2.57 12.39 12.66
CA ILE A 225 1.92 11.41 13.53
C ILE A 225 0.46 11.30 13.15
N LYS A 226 -0.01 10.09 12.93
CA LYS A 226 -1.43 9.78 12.67
C LYS A 226 -1.96 8.83 13.74
N ASP A 227 -3.08 9.18 14.33
CA ASP A 227 -3.85 8.31 15.21
C ASP A 227 -5.33 8.40 14.81
N GLN A 228 -6.22 7.70 15.48
CA GLN A 228 -7.58 7.56 15.03
C GLN A 228 -8.55 7.46 16.21
N ILE A 229 -9.67 8.17 16.11
CA ILE A 229 -10.86 7.93 16.93
C ILE A 229 -11.82 6.99 16.16
N PRO A 230 -12.62 6.17 16.86
CA PRO A 230 -13.60 5.32 16.19
C PRO A 230 -14.70 6.15 15.53
N LEU A 231 -15.31 5.59 14.48
CA LEU A 231 -16.50 6.10 13.84
C LEU A 231 -17.67 5.16 14.14
N SER A 232 -18.84 5.71 14.41
CA SER A 232 -20.05 4.91 14.60
C SER A 232 -20.85 4.82 13.31
N GLN A 233 -21.28 3.61 12.96
CA GLN A 233 -22.28 3.35 11.92
C GLN A 233 -23.69 3.21 12.52
N ASP A 234 -23.81 3.11 13.85
CA ASP A 234 -25.08 3.01 14.57
C ASP A 234 -25.50 4.37 15.16
N LYS A 235 -26.71 4.79 14.86
CA LYS A 235 -27.28 6.08 15.35
C LYS A 235 -27.43 6.12 16.86
N THR A 236 -27.41 4.98 17.55
CA THR A 236 -27.52 4.91 19.02
C THR A 236 -26.19 5.06 19.74
N ILE A 237 -25.08 4.99 19.00
CA ILE A 237 -23.72 5.16 19.50
C ILE A 237 -23.18 6.50 19.02
N ASN A 238 -22.77 7.35 19.95
CA ASN A 238 -22.14 8.62 19.64
C ASN A 238 -20.65 8.60 20.03
N VAL A 239 -19.78 9.15 19.18
CA VAL A 239 -18.36 9.30 19.44
C VAL A 239 -18.02 10.78 19.41
N ASP A 240 -17.57 11.33 20.53
CA ASP A 240 -17.24 12.73 20.68
C ASP A 240 -15.74 12.90 20.95
N LEU A 241 -15.04 13.66 20.11
CA LEU A 241 -13.71 14.13 20.40
C LEU A 241 -13.79 15.19 21.51
N ILE A 242 -13.14 14.93 22.65
CA ILE A 242 -13.18 15.82 23.81
C ILE A 242 -12.05 16.84 23.73
N LYS A 243 -10.84 16.39 23.42
CA LYS A 243 -9.64 17.24 23.46
C LYS A 243 -8.56 16.70 22.54
N THR A 244 -7.81 17.61 21.93
CA THR A 244 -6.51 17.34 21.30
C THR A 244 -5.51 18.41 21.71
N ASN A 245 -4.25 18.04 21.86
CA ASN A 245 -3.14 18.97 22.08
C ASN A 245 -1.86 18.43 21.42
N PRO A 246 -1.30 19.06 20.38
CA PRO A 246 -1.82 20.25 19.68
C PRO A 246 -3.22 20.06 19.11
N GLU A 247 -3.95 21.18 18.93
CA GLU A 247 -5.32 21.13 18.44
C GLU A 247 -5.36 20.67 16.98
N VAL A 248 -6.11 19.58 16.72
CA VAL A 248 -6.40 19.04 15.40
C VAL A 248 -7.84 18.54 15.34
N LYS A 249 -8.40 18.48 14.15
CA LYS A 249 -9.73 17.90 13.92
C LYS A 249 -9.59 16.57 13.20
N PRO A 250 -10.46 15.58 13.50
CA PRO A 250 -10.48 14.34 12.77
C PRO A 250 -10.96 14.58 11.33
N ASP A 251 -10.40 13.83 10.40
CA ASP A 251 -10.90 13.76 9.03
C ASP A 251 -12.18 12.88 8.95
N GLN A 252 -12.65 12.63 7.70
CA GLN A 252 -13.86 11.82 7.47
C GLN A 252 -13.73 10.37 7.95
N ASP A 253 -12.51 9.87 8.06
CA ASP A 253 -12.20 8.51 8.53
C ASP A 253 -11.85 8.48 10.03
N GLY A 254 -12.03 9.60 10.72
CA GLY A 254 -11.72 9.73 12.15
C GLY A 254 -10.22 9.86 12.45
N THR A 255 -9.38 10.10 11.44
CA THR A 255 -7.93 10.22 11.61
C THR A 255 -7.56 11.60 12.15
N LEU A 256 -6.75 11.61 13.20
CA LEU A 256 -6.09 12.78 13.77
C LEU A 256 -4.67 12.85 13.22
N THR A 257 -4.27 13.99 12.68
CA THR A 257 -2.94 14.17 12.07
C THR A 257 -2.22 15.34 12.70
N TRP A 258 -1.03 15.09 13.26
CA TRP A 258 -0.12 16.11 13.79
C TRP A 258 1.18 16.11 13.00
N ALA A 259 1.69 17.29 12.68
CA ALA A 259 3.02 17.48 12.10
C ALA A 259 3.93 18.12 13.16
N PHE A 260 5.06 17.50 13.43
CA PHE A 260 6.06 17.98 14.36
C PHE A 260 7.35 18.26 13.63
N ASP A 261 7.87 19.46 13.82
CA ASP A 261 9.18 19.88 13.39
C ASP A 261 10.10 19.84 14.63
N LEU A 262 10.96 18.82 14.69
CA LEU A 262 11.74 18.51 15.89
C LEU A 262 13.22 18.85 15.66
N GLU A 263 13.75 19.70 16.50
CA GLU A 263 15.19 19.97 16.57
C GLU A 263 15.96 18.70 17.04
N PRO A 264 17.28 18.65 16.88
CA PRO A 264 18.10 17.56 17.43
C PRO A 264 17.80 17.32 18.91
N HIS A 265 17.57 16.06 19.27
CA HIS A 265 17.29 15.60 20.65
C HIS A 265 16.03 16.20 21.29
N GLN A 266 15.20 16.86 20.49
CA GLN A 266 13.95 17.42 20.98
C GLN A 266 12.90 16.33 21.20
N LYS A 267 12.14 16.51 22.29
CA LYS A 267 10.99 15.68 22.63
C LYS A 267 9.72 16.51 22.59
N ASN A 268 8.66 15.94 22.04
CA ASN A 268 7.35 16.57 21.97
C ASN A 268 6.25 15.54 22.29
N LYS A 269 5.03 16.02 22.44
CA LYS A 269 3.87 15.18 22.78
C LYS A 269 2.64 15.58 21.99
N ALA A 270 1.84 14.57 21.61
CA ALA A 270 0.44 14.73 21.24
C ALA A 270 -0.45 14.05 22.29
N VAL A 271 -1.52 14.72 22.68
CA VAL A 271 -2.50 14.17 23.61
C VAL A 271 -3.87 14.29 22.98
N PHE A 272 -4.67 13.24 23.08
CA PHE A 272 -6.08 13.31 22.66
C PHE A 272 -6.95 12.46 23.57
N SER A 273 -8.22 12.87 23.66
CA SER A 273 -9.24 12.11 24.38
C SER A 273 -10.56 12.18 23.64
N PHE A 274 -11.29 11.07 23.68
CA PHE A 274 -12.62 10.95 23.10
C PHE A 274 -13.53 10.12 24.02
N SER A 275 -14.84 10.30 23.87
CA SER A 275 -15.83 9.48 24.56
C SER A 275 -16.68 8.71 23.58
N ILE A 276 -17.09 7.52 23.98
CA ILE A 276 -18.09 6.70 23.30
C ILE A 276 -19.31 6.63 24.23
N ILE A 277 -20.47 7.02 23.71
CA ILE A 277 -21.74 7.02 24.44
C ILE A 277 -22.69 6.08 23.72
N GLY A 278 -23.17 5.04 24.38
CA GLY A 278 -24.11 4.08 23.80
C GLY A 278 -24.40 2.94 24.75
N ASN A 279 -25.34 2.07 24.40
CA ASN A 279 -25.62 0.84 25.12
C ASN A 279 -25.11 -0.33 24.29
N HIS A 280 -24.40 -1.29 24.93
CA HIS A 280 -23.95 -2.55 24.33
C HIS A 280 -23.15 -2.39 23.01
N TYR A 281 -22.01 -1.71 23.04
CA TYR A 281 -21.08 -1.71 21.92
C TYR A 281 -19.88 -2.62 22.21
N SER A 282 -19.38 -3.30 21.14
CA SER A 282 -18.09 -4.00 21.14
C SER A 282 -17.08 -3.19 20.35
N GLN A 283 -15.85 -3.16 20.82
CA GLN A 283 -14.70 -2.58 20.10
C GLN A 283 -14.09 -3.60 19.13
#